data_a1eb082d9d403dea40530983367d63d3
#
_entry.id   a1eb082d9d403dea40530983367d63d3
#
_cell.length_a   1.000
_cell.length_b   1.000
_cell.length_c   1.000
_cell.angle_alpha   90.00
_cell.angle_beta   90.00
_cell.angle_gamma   90.00
#
_symmetry.space_group_name_H-M   'P 1'
#
loop_
_entity.id
_entity.type
_entity.pdbx_description
1 polymer ?
#
loop_
_entity_poly.entity_id
_entity_poly.type
_entity_poly.pdbx_seq_one_letter_code
_entity_poly.pdbx_strand_id
1 'polypeptide(L)'
;MWSRESPMKEYARKHPGCSLQEYCEYLDNIAREEAERRRLKEEENNQLLKSFEGKCFQINFNRQSFGYFKITKDITALREDIKEDFYEVFIDSNTTRIGLEKKRMINRYWLPGQRSEKCTIVPEELFNKVVEYYQEMCTMAEKIRDREL
;
A
#
# COMPACT_ATOMS: atom_id res chain seq x y z
N MET A 1 14.34 19.91 32.28
CA MET A 1 14.99 19.72 30.97
C MET A 1 15.83 18.44 31.00
N TRP A 2 15.51 17.51 30.15
CA TRP A 2 16.22 16.23 30.10
C TRP A 2 17.43 16.34 29.17
N SER A 3 18.63 16.23 29.71
CA SER A 3 19.84 16.12 28.89
C SER A 3 20.12 14.64 28.66
N ARG A 4 20.06 14.20 27.41
CA ARG A 4 20.52 12.86 27.07
C ARG A 4 22.06 12.79 27.17
N GLU A 5 22.54 11.75 27.81
CA GLU A 5 23.96 11.44 27.76
C GLU A 5 24.37 11.24 26.30
N SER A 6 25.52 11.77 25.89
CA SER A 6 26.00 11.56 24.53
C SER A 6 26.28 10.06 24.30
N PRO A 7 26.10 9.55 23.06
CA PRO A 7 26.42 8.15 22.76
C PRO A 7 27.83 7.76 23.14
N MET A 8 28.77 8.67 23.00
CA MET A 8 30.18 8.45 23.41
C MET A 8 30.33 8.26 24.89
N LYS A 9 29.64 9.08 25.71
CA LYS A 9 29.70 8.95 27.19
C LYS A 9 29.03 7.66 27.64
N GLU A 10 27.91 7.29 27.04
CA GLU A 10 27.22 6.05 27.35
C GLU A 10 28.09 4.83 27.06
N TYR A 11 28.77 4.81 25.91
CA TYR A 11 29.67 3.75 25.54
C TYR A 11 30.87 3.65 26.50
N ALA A 12 31.48 4.79 26.80
CA ALA A 12 32.62 4.84 27.74
C ALA A 12 32.24 4.37 29.14
N ARG A 13 31.01 4.64 29.58
CA ARG A 13 30.50 4.17 30.88
C ARG A 13 30.32 2.66 30.91
N LYS A 14 29.81 2.08 29.81
CA LYS A 14 29.58 0.64 29.68
C LYS A 14 30.88 -0.15 29.41
N HIS A 15 31.86 0.49 28.82
CA HIS A 15 33.13 -0.11 28.42
C HIS A 15 34.32 0.69 28.97
N PRO A 16 34.59 0.62 30.29
CA PRO A 16 35.71 1.34 30.89
C PRO A 16 37.07 0.97 30.23
N GLY A 17 37.88 1.98 29.93
CA GLY A 17 39.17 1.79 29.29
C GLY A 17 39.15 1.71 27.76
N CYS A 18 38.00 1.94 27.13
CA CYS A 18 37.90 1.97 25.67
C CYS A 18 38.62 3.19 25.07
N SER A 19 39.20 3.02 23.89
CA SER A 19 39.83 4.10 23.12
C SER A 19 38.78 4.79 22.20
N LEU A 20 39.15 5.97 21.70
CA LEU A 20 38.36 6.64 20.70
C LEU A 20 38.19 5.79 19.43
N GLN A 21 39.23 5.08 19.06
CA GLN A 21 39.20 4.17 17.92
C GLN A 21 38.17 3.06 18.12
N GLU A 22 38.12 2.43 19.28
CA GLU A 22 37.13 1.40 19.63
C GLU A 22 35.73 1.94 19.59
N TYR A 23 35.51 3.17 20.05
CA TYR A 23 34.24 3.84 19.96
C TYR A 23 33.80 4.10 18.49
N CYS A 24 34.71 4.56 17.64
CA CYS A 24 34.44 4.76 16.21
C CYS A 24 34.11 3.44 15.52
N GLU A 25 34.82 2.36 15.84
CA GLU A 25 34.52 1.02 15.31
C GLU A 25 33.16 0.53 15.77
N TYR A 26 32.77 0.81 17.01
CA TYR A 26 31.46 0.50 17.55
C TYR A 26 30.33 1.24 16.76
N LEU A 27 30.52 2.53 16.51
CA LEU A 27 29.55 3.32 15.70
C LEU A 27 29.47 2.81 14.26
N ASP A 28 30.60 2.46 13.65
CA ASP A 28 30.65 1.93 12.29
C ASP A 28 29.90 0.60 12.20
N ASN A 29 30.05 -0.25 13.21
CA ASN A 29 29.35 -1.53 13.29
C ASN A 29 27.84 -1.33 13.42
N ILE A 30 27.39 -0.39 14.26
CA ILE A 30 25.96 -0.06 14.39
C ILE A 30 25.39 0.46 13.06
N ALA A 31 26.09 1.39 12.42
CA ALA A 31 25.68 1.93 11.13
C ALA A 31 25.58 0.84 10.07
N ARG A 32 26.51 -0.09 10.05
CA ARG A 32 26.53 -1.23 9.13
C ARG A 32 25.37 -2.19 9.36
N GLU A 33 25.07 -2.50 10.63
CA GLU A 33 23.94 -3.34 11.00
C GLU A 33 22.60 -2.70 10.65
N GLU A 34 22.46 -1.40 10.88
CA GLU A 34 21.25 -0.66 10.49
C GLU A 34 21.04 -0.61 8.98
N ALA A 35 22.12 -0.39 8.22
CA ALA A 35 22.09 -0.39 6.76
C ALA A 35 21.68 -1.77 6.23
N GLU A 36 22.19 -2.84 6.80
CA GLU A 36 21.84 -4.22 6.42
C GLU A 36 20.38 -4.53 6.73
N ARG A 37 19.87 -4.11 7.89
CA ARG A 37 18.45 -4.26 8.23
C ARG A 37 17.54 -3.54 7.29
N ARG A 38 17.87 -2.30 6.89
CA ARG A 38 17.10 -1.55 5.89
C ARG A 38 17.11 -2.24 4.54
N ARG A 39 18.25 -2.73 4.11
CA ARG A 39 18.40 -3.46 2.85
C ARG A 39 17.51 -4.70 2.81
N LEU A 40 17.52 -5.49 3.89
CA LEU A 40 16.68 -6.69 3.99
C LEU A 40 15.20 -6.38 3.99
N LYS A 41 14.78 -5.35 4.71
CA LYS A 41 13.38 -4.91 4.71
C LYS A 41 12.93 -4.41 3.35
N GLU A 42 13.76 -3.66 2.66
CA GLU A 42 13.48 -3.17 1.32
C GLU A 42 13.37 -4.34 0.32
N GLU A 43 14.25 -5.30 0.41
CA GLU A 43 14.22 -6.51 -0.41
C GLU A 43 12.96 -7.33 -0.18
N GLU A 44 12.57 -7.55 1.09
CA GLU A 44 11.33 -8.24 1.46
C GLU A 44 10.10 -7.49 0.91
N ASN A 45 10.07 -6.18 1.04
CA ASN A 45 8.99 -5.36 0.53
C ASN A 45 8.91 -5.41 -1.00
N ASN A 46 10.04 -5.38 -1.67
CA ASN A 46 10.10 -5.52 -3.14
C ASN A 46 9.58 -6.89 -3.61
N GLN A 47 9.92 -7.95 -2.90
CA GLN A 47 9.40 -9.29 -3.19
C GLN A 47 7.90 -9.35 -3.00
N LEU A 48 7.38 -8.73 -1.94
CA LEU A 48 5.95 -8.65 -1.68
C LEU A 48 5.23 -7.90 -2.81
N LEU A 49 5.71 -6.72 -3.17
CA LEU A 49 5.14 -5.92 -4.26
C LEU A 49 5.17 -6.66 -5.60
N LYS A 50 6.27 -7.35 -5.89
CA LYS A 50 6.41 -8.16 -7.10
C LYS A 50 5.40 -9.30 -7.14
N SER A 51 5.04 -9.85 -5.98
CA SER A 51 4.06 -10.93 -5.88
C SER A 51 2.63 -10.50 -6.22
N PHE A 52 2.36 -9.20 -6.26
CA PHE A 52 1.02 -8.66 -6.50
C PHE A 52 0.62 -8.63 -7.97
N GLU A 53 1.57 -8.79 -8.89
CA GLU A 53 1.27 -8.85 -10.33
C GLU A 53 0.27 -9.96 -10.63
N GLY A 54 -0.80 -9.61 -11.31
CA GLY A 54 -1.89 -10.54 -11.66
C GLY A 54 -2.91 -10.77 -10.56
N LYS A 55 -2.72 -10.21 -9.37
CA LYS A 55 -3.65 -10.39 -8.24
C LYS A 55 -4.69 -9.28 -8.18
N CYS A 56 -5.84 -9.62 -7.60
CA CYS A 56 -6.96 -8.73 -7.40
C CYS A 56 -7.11 -8.38 -5.92
N PHE A 57 -7.61 -7.19 -5.66
CA PHE A 57 -7.66 -6.62 -4.32
C PHE A 57 -9.00 -5.95 -4.05
N GLN A 58 -9.39 -5.99 -2.79
CA GLN A 58 -10.48 -5.20 -2.24
C GLN A 58 -9.93 -4.26 -1.19
N ILE A 59 -10.28 -2.98 -1.26
CA ILE A 59 -9.96 -2.00 -0.24
C ILE A 59 -11.25 -1.46 0.38
N ASN A 60 -11.29 -1.38 1.71
CA ASN A 60 -12.41 -0.83 2.45
C ASN A 60 -11.99 0.50 3.07
N PHE A 61 -12.58 1.59 2.62
CA PHE A 61 -12.31 2.92 3.17
C PHE A 61 -13.12 3.16 4.45
N ASN A 62 -14.42 2.83 4.39
CA ASN A 62 -15.35 2.92 5.52
C ASN A 62 -16.57 2.03 5.24
N ARG A 63 -17.62 2.13 6.07
CA ARG A 63 -18.85 1.34 5.88
C ARG A 63 -19.60 1.68 4.59
N GLN A 64 -19.35 2.84 4.01
CA GLN A 64 -20.08 3.37 2.86
C GLN A 64 -19.27 3.32 1.56
N SER A 65 -17.96 3.12 1.66
CA SER A 65 -17.08 3.18 0.50
C SER A 65 -16.03 2.06 0.54
N PHE A 66 -15.97 1.31 -0.55
CA PHE A 66 -14.99 0.25 -0.77
C PHE A 66 -14.73 0.13 -2.27
N GLY A 67 -13.68 -0.57 -2.64
CA GLY A 67 -13.34 -0.69 -4.03
C GLY A 67 -12.52 -1.91 -4.38
N TYR A 68 -12.42 -2.15 -5.68
CA TYR A 68 -11.74 -3.32 -6.26
C TYR A 68 -10.78 -2.89 -7.35
N PHE A 69 -9.61 -3.51 -7.38
CA PHE A 69 -8.65 -3.31 -8.46
C PHE A 69 -7.82 -4.56 -8.71
N LYS A 70 -7.16 -4.59 -9.85
CA LYS A 70 -6.23 -5.64 -10.24
C LYS A 70 -4.90 -5.02 -10.60
N ILE A 71 -3.82 -5.60 -10.13
CA ILE A 71 -2.47 -5.21 -10.52
C ILE A 71 -2.08 -6.02 -11.75
N THR A 72 -1.86 -5.34 -12.87
CA THR A 72 -1.59 -6.01 -14.15
C THR A 72 -0.11 -6.02 -14.53
N LYS A 73 0.74 -5.35 -13.75
CA LYS A 73 2.18 -5.22 -14.04
C LYS A 73 3.00 -5.21 -12.76
N ASP A 74 4.31 -5.38 -12.91
CA ASP A 74 5.26 -5.25 -11.82
C ASP A 74 5.33 -3.78 -11.36
N ILE A 75 5.08 -3.55 -10.07
CA ILE A 75 5.00 -2.23 -9.46
C ILE A 75 6.21 -1.90 -8.56
N THR A 76 7.22 -2.77 -8.51
CA THR A 76 8.37 -2.59 -7.61
C THR A 76 9.18 -1.33 -7.89
N ALA A 77 9.28 -0.93 -9.15
CA ALA A 77 10.00 0.27 -9.56
C ALA A 77 9.18 1.56 -9.45
N LEU A 78 7.88 1.46 -9.22
CA LEU A 78 6.98 2.61 -9.16
C LEU A 78 7.04 3.23 -7.76
N ARG A 79 7.24 4.55 -7.71
CA ARG A 79 7.27 5.34 -6.47
C ARG A 79 6.07 6.26 -6.33
N GLU A 80 5.24 6.33 -7.35
CA GLU A 80 4.04 7.16 -7.42
C GLU A 80 2.78 6.30 -7.40
N ASP A 81 1.62 6.94 -7.53
CA ASP A 81 0.36 6.25 -7.67
C ASP A 81 0.37 5.32 -8.89
N ILE A 82 -0.32 4.20 -8.77
CA ILE A 82 -0.33 3.16 -9.77
C ILE A 82 -1.52 3.39 -10.72
N LYS A 83 -1.24 3.38 -12.02
CA LYS A 83 -2.28 3.55 -13.06
C LYS A 83 -2.94 2.20 -13.33
N GLU A 84 -3.96 1.89 -12.56
CA GLU A 84 -4.81 0.72 -12.72
C GLU A 84 -6.27 1.12 -12.61
N ASP A 85 -7.13 0.36 -13.24
CA ASP A 85 -8.57 0.57 -13.14
C ASP A 85 -9.04 0.24 -11.72
N PHE A 86 -9.67 1.22 -11.08
CA PHE A 86 -10.19 1.12 -9.74
C PHE A 86 -11.70 1.32 -9.75
N TYR A 87 -12.42 0.30 -9.28
CA TYR A 87 -13.88 0.29 -9.25
C TYR A 87 -14.33 0.58 -7.82
N GLU A 88 -14.78 1.80 -7.58
CA GLU A 88 -15.23 2.24 -6.27
C GLU A 88 -16.74 2.13 -6.15
N VAL A 89 -17.17 1.46 -5.08
CA VAL A 89 -18.58 1.35 -4.71
C VAL A 89 -18.83 2.25 -3.51
N PHE A 90 -19.89 3.03 -3.58
CA PHE A 90 -20.32 3.81 -2.42
C PHE A 90 -21.83 3.65 -2.21
N ILE A 91 -22.18 3.56 -0.94
CA ILE A 91 -23.54 3.36 -0.49
C ILE A 91 -23.79 4.36 0.64
N ASP A 92 -24.65 5.33 0.40
CA ASP A 92 -25.07 6.29 1.42
C ASP A 92 -26.56 6.13 1.64
N SER A 93 -26.94 5.43 2.70
CA SER A 93 -28.33 5.18 3.06
C SER A 93 -29.09 6.43 3.49
N ASN A 94 -28.38 7.43 4.04
CA ASN A 94 -29.02 8.68 4.50
C ASN A 94 -29.46 9.57 3.35
N THR A 95 -28.69 9.60 2.27
CA THR A 95 -28.99 10.38 1.07
C THR A 95 -29.55 9.51 -0.05
N THR A 96 -29.72 8.21 0.16
CA THR A 96 -30.13 7.23 -0.83
C THR A 96 -29.26 7.21 -2.10
N ARG A 97 -27.97 7.53 -1.92
CA ARG A 97 -26.99 7.51 -3.01
C ARG A 97 -26.26 6.17 -3.02
N ILE A 98 -26.34 5.52 -4.16
CA ILE A 98 -25.59 4.29 -4.45
C ILE A 98 -24.87 4.52 -5.77
N GLY A 99 -23.60 4.23 -5.82
CA GLY A 99 -22.84 4.40 -7.04
C GLY A 99 -21.72 3.39 -7.18
N LEU A 100 -21.36 3.15 -8.43
CA LEU A 100 -20.19 2.39 -8.83
C LEU A 100 -19.44 3.24 -9.85
N GLU A 101 -18.27 3.72 -9.49
CA GLU A 101 -17.44 4.56 -10.35
C GLU A 101 -16.16 3.83 -10.74
N LYS A 102 -15.73 4.06 -11.97
CA LYS A 102 -14.41 3.61 -12.44
C LYS A 102 -13.45 4.78 -12.41
N LYS A 103 -12.40 4.64 -11.65
CA LYS A 103 -11.25 5.54 -11.59
C LYS A 103 -10.03 4.85 -12.16
N ARG A 104 -9.00 5.58 -12.50
CA ARG A 104 -7.84 5.04 -13.17
C ARG A 104 -6.54 5.22 -12.39
N MET A 105 -6.65 5.29 -11.07
CA MET A 105 -5.49 5.47 -10.22
C MET A 105 -5.74 4.84 -8.86
N ILE A 106 -4.78 4.07 -8.39
CA ILE A 106 -4.74 3.53 -7.03
C ILE A 106 -3.51 4.06 -6.31
N ASN A 107 -3.66 4.29 -5.00
CA ASN A 107 -2.55 4.69 -4.17
C ASN A 107 -1.75 3.43 -3.77
N ARG A 108 -0.44 3.43 -4.02
CA ARG A 108 0.44 2.31 -3.69
C ARG A 108 0.40 1.92 -2.20
N TYR A 109 0.11 2.88 -1.33
CA TYR A 109 0.04 2.65 0.12
C TYR A 109 -1.23 1.93 0.56
N TRP A 110 -2.20 1.74 -0.33
CA TRP A 110 -3.36 0.91 -0.06
C TRP A 110 -3.04 -0.58 -0.06
N LEU A 111 -1.99 -1.00 -0.76
CA LEU A 111 -1.62 -2.40 -0.93
C LEU A 111 -1.25 -3.06 0.41
N PRO A 112 -1.51 -4.38 0.55
CA PRO A 112 -1.14 -5.12 1.76
C PRO A 112 0.35 -4.99 2.09
N GLY A 113 0.65 -4.85 3.38
CA GLY A 113 2.02 -4.69 3.85
C GLY A 113 2.60 -3.29 3.69
N GLN A 114 1.83 -2.34 3.17
CA GLN A 114 2.22 -0.93 3.08
C GLN A 114 1.65 -0.16 4.28
N ARG A 115 1.12 1.04 4.08
CA ARG A 115 0.64 1.88 5.19
C ARG A 115 -0.79 1.57 5.66
N SER A 116 -1.61 0.98 4.80
CA SER A 116 -3.00 0.66 5.09
C SER A 116 -3.18 -0.84 5.34
N GLU A 117 -3.97 -1.19 6.35
CA GLU A 117 -4.35 -2.58 6.67
C GLU A 117 -5.74 -2.95 6.13
N LYS A 118 -6.36 -2.06 5.35
CA LYS A 118 -7.74 -2.21 4.88
C LYS A 118 -7.87 -2.88 3.52
N CYS A 119 -6.76 -3.33 2.95
CA CYS A 119 -6.71 -3.96 1.64
C CYS A 119 -6.43 -5.45 1.78
N THR A 120 -7.22 -6.26 1.09
CA THR A 120 -7.09 -7.72 1.08
C THR A 120 -7.07 -8.26 -0.34
N ILE A 121 -6.38 -9.38 -0.53
CA ILE A 121 -6.39 -10.11 -1.80
C ILE A 121 -7.73 -10.84 -1.92
N VAL A 122 -8.36 -10.73 -3.07
CA VAL A 122 -9.63 -11.37 -3.37
C VAL A 122 -9.53 -12.24 -4.62
N PRO A 123 -10.44 -13.22 -4.81
CA PRO A 123 -10.44 -14.02 -6.03
C PRO A 123 -10.67 -13.16 -7.28
N GLU A 124 -10.00 -13.51 -8.37
CA GLU A 124 -10.17 -12.84 -9.66
C GLU A 124 -11.62 -12.88 -10.16
N GLU A 125 -12.34 -13.96 -9.87
CA GLU A 125 -13.75 -14.09 -10.21
C GLU A 125 -14.61 -12.98 -9.61
N LEU A 126 -14.32 -12.57 -8.38
CA LEU A 126 -15.03 -11.46 -7.73
C LEU A 126 -14.75 -10.14 -8.45
N PHE A 127 -13.49 -9.89 -8.77
CA PHE A 127 -13.09 -8.69 -9.53
C PHE A 127 -13.78 -8.66 -10.90
N ASN A 128 -13.79 -9.77 -11.61
CA ASN A 128 -14.42 -9.87 -12.93
C ASN A 128 -15.92 -9.59 -12.86
N LYS A 129 -16.61 -10.03 -11.81
CA LYS A 129 -18.02 -9.71 -11.59
C LYS A 129 -18.25 -8.23 -11.37
N VAL A 130 -17.38 -7.57 -10.62
CA VAL A 130 -17.47 -6.12 -10.41
C VAL A 130 -17.32 -5.37 -11.73
N VAL A 131 -16.38 -5.78 -12.58
CA VAL A 131 -16.19 -5.21 -13.92
C VAL A 131 -17.43 -5.42 -14.79
N GLU A 132 -18.00 -6.61 -14.77
CA GLU A 132 -19.24 -6.91 -15.51
C GLU A 132 -20.40 -6.03 -15.06
N TYR A 133 -20.62 -5.89 -13.77
CA TYR A 133 -21.67 -5.00 -13.24
C TYR A 133 -21.48 -3.55 -13.65
N TYR A 134 -20.23 -3.08 -13.63
CA TYR A 134 -19.93 -1.74 -14.09
C TYR A 134 -20.31 -1.57 -15.59
N GLN A 135 -19.92 -2.52 -16.42
CA GLN A 135 -20.23 -2.53 -17.85
C GLN A 135 -21.72 -2.58 -18.11
N GLU A 136 -22.47 -3.42 -17.39
CA GLU A 136 -23.94 -3.51 -17.47
C GLU A 136 -24.58 -2.18 -17.08
N MET A 137 -24.09 -1.55 -16.02
CA MET A 137 -24.59 -0.27 -15.57
C MET A 137 -24.37 0.83 -16.61
N CYS A 138 -23.20 0.87 -17.25
CA CYS A 138 -22.89 1.80 -18.32
C CYS A 138 -23.79 1.58 -19.53
N THR A 139 -24.00 0.33 -19.92
CA THR A 139 -24.87 -0.04 -21.03
C THR A 139 -26.31 0.38 -20.76
N MET A 140 -26.79 0.16 -19.54
CA MET A 140 -28.14 0.56 -19.14
C MET A 140 -28.30 2.10 -19.19
N ALA A 141 -27.30 2.82 -18.67
CA ALA A 141 -27.30 4.28 -18.69
C ALA A 141 -27.33 4.83 -20.10
N GLU A 142 -26.59 4.24 -21.04
CA GLU A 142 -26.60 4.61 -22.46
C GLU A 142 -27.97 4.36 -23.10
N LYS A 143 -28.60 3.22 -22.82
CA LYS A 143 -29.93 2.90 -23.28
C LYS A 143 -31.00 3.89 -22.80
N ILE A 144 -30.91 4.28 -21.53
CA ILE A 144 -31.78 5.29 -20.93
C ILE A 144 -31.59 6.64 -21.64
N ARG A 145 -30.34 7.06 -21.83
CA ARG A 145 -30.00 8.30 -22.54
C ARG A 145 -30.56 8.31 -23.95
N ASP A 146 -30.39 7.21 -24.66
CA ASP A 146 -30.79 7.08 -26.08
C ASP A 146 -32.27 6.64 -26.23
N ARG A 147 -32.96 6.41 -25.11
CA ARG A 147 -34.38 5.98 -25.08
C ARG A 147 -34.63 4.67 -25.82
N GLU A 148 -33.69 3.75 -25.74
CA GLU A 148 -33.72 2.41 -26.35
C GLU A 148 -34.19 1.33 -25.35
N LEU A 149 -35.12 1.66 -24.51
CA LEU A 149 -35.65 0.72 -23.51
C LEU A 149 -36.68 -0.24 -24.08
#